data_47d3221b937a2e86ce97ec2a0672f343
#
_entry.id   47d3221b937a2e86ce97ec2a0672f343
#
_cell.length_a   1.000
_cell.length_b   1.000
_cell.length_c   1.000
_cell.angle_alpha   90.00
_cell.angle_beta   90.00
_cell.angle_gamma   90.00
#
_symmetry.space_group_name_H-M   'P 1'
#
loop_
_entity.id
_entity.type
_entity.pdbx_description
1 polymer ?
#
loop_
_entity_poly.entity_id
_entity_poly.type
_entity_poly.pdbx_seq_one_letter_code
_entity_poly.pdbx_strand_id
1 'polypeptide(L)'
;VAGEGQISSFQALMSAIASTVGMGNIAGVAIAITVGGPGAIFWMWVSAVVGMSTKFFEGALAIMYKGHDSAGEPQGGTMYIILHGLGERWKPFAYFFAVVGLIGTLCVMQANQLVESVTTVLTTPAGIENTLGLRFVMGIVISLVVGAVISGGIRRISVISAKIVPVMVTCYMLLVFVILCLNFDKLPGVLASIFQSAFSLEAGIGGILGTALTGARRAAYVNEAGVGTASMMHGASRNDNPIREGLVAMIGPAIDSGLVCTLTAFPILIA
;
A
#
# COMPACT_ATOMS: atom_id res chain seq x y z
N VAL A 1 24.47 12.23 11.97
CA VAL A 1 23.82 12.58 13.24
C VAL A 1 22.43 11.97 13.16
N ALA A 2 22.09 11.10 14.11
CA ALA A 2 20.75 10.53 14.18
C ALA A 2 19.83 11.62 14.79
N GLY A 3 18.78 11.99 14.07
CA GLY A 3 17.81 12.96 14.53
C GLY A 3 16.84 12.40 15.58
N GLU A 4 15.97 13.24 16.08
CA GLU A 4 14.91 12.86 16.99
C GLU A 4 13.87 11.99 16.28
N GLY A 5 13.63 10.78 16.80
CA GLY A 5 12.66 9.85 16.24
C GLY A 5 12.70 8.50 16.93
N GLN A 6 11.64 7.71 16.71
CA GLN A 6 11.47 6.41 17.37
C GLN A 6 12.00 5.24 16.51
N ILE A 7 12.03 5.40 15.19
CA ILE A 7 12.30 4.32 14.22
C ILE A 7 13.32 4.78 13.16
N SER A 8 13.97 3.84 12.48
CA SER A 8 14.83 4.17 11.34
C SER A 8 14.02 4.46 10.08
N SER A 9 14.60 5.17 9.09
CA SER A 9 13.97 5.41 7.78
C SER A 9 13.58 4.11 7.06
N PHE A 10 14.40 3.05 7.20
CA PHE A 10 14.08 1.74 6.67
C PHE A 10 12.85 1.13 7.36
N GLN A 11 12.75 1.25 8.68
CA GLN A 11 11.58 0.79 9.43
C GLN A 11 10.33 1.61 9.08
N ALA A 12 10.48 2.92 8.86
CA ALA A 12 9.39 3.78 8.40
C ALA A 12 8.87 3.35 7.02
N LEU A 13 9.79 3.12 6.07
CA LEU A 13 9.45 2.62 4.74
C LEU A 13 8.78 1.25 4.80
N MET A 14 9.33 0.30 5.55
CA MET A 14 8.75 -1.04 5.67
C MET A 14 7.37 -1.02 6.34
N SER A 15 7.16 -0.13 7.30
CA SER A 15 5.83 0.06 7.93
C SER A 15 4.82 0.68 6.95
N ALA A 16 5.25 1.65 6.15
CA ALA A 16 4.42 2.24 5.09
C ALA A 16 4.07 1.20 4.01
N ILE A 17 5.04 0.37 3.59
CA ILE A 17 4.80 -0.72 2.64
C ILE A 17 3.90 -1.81 3.27
N ALA A 18 4.04 -2.12 4.56
CA ALA A 18 3.18 -3.08 5.23
C ALA A 18 1.70 -2.68 5.24
N SER A 19 1.40 -1.37 5.23
CA SER A 19 0.01 -0.88 5.15
C SER A 19 -0.58 -0.98 3.75
N THR A 20 0.26 -0.94 2.71
CA THR A 20 -0.16 -0.85 1.32
C THR A 20 -0.05 -2.19 0.57
N VAL A 21 1.04 -2.95 0.77
CA VAL A 21 1.24 -4.25 0.12
C VAL A 21 0.42 -5.34 0.82
N GLY A 22 -0.61 -5.82 0.13
CA GLY A 22 -1.53 -6.84 0.65
C GLY A 22 -2.50 -7.35 -0.39
N MET A 23 -3.69 -7.73 0.03
CA MET A 23 -4.74 -8.22 -0.87
C MET A 23 -5.17 -7.19 -1.93
N GLY A 24 -4.97 -5.90 -1.69
CA GLY A 24 -5.21 -4.84 -2.67
C GLY A 24 -4.36 -5.01 -3.94
N ASN A 25 -3.11 -5.47 -3.80
CA ASN A 25 -2.20 -5.69 -4.92
C ASN A 25 -2.54 -6.95 -5.72
N ILE A 26 -3.28 -7.88 -5.17
CA ILE A 26 -3.71 -9.11 -5.85
C ILE A 26 -5.14 -8.94 -6.38
N ALA A 27 -6.13 -8.82 -5.50
CA ALA A 27 -7.53 -8.68 -5.89
C ALA A 27 -7.79 -7.35 -6.62
N GLY A 28 -7.13 -6.26 -6.21
CA GLY A 28 -7.24 -4.95 -6.87
C GLY A 28 -6.73 -4.96 -8.31
N VAL A 29 -5.62 -5.65 -8.57
CA VAL A 29 -5.07 -5.83 -9.93
C VAL A 29 -6.00 -6.70 -10.76
N ALA A 30 -6.50 -7.82 -10.22
CA ALA A 30 -7.47 -8.66 -10.91
C ALA A 30 -8.72 -7.87 -11.31
N ILE A 31 -9.27 -7.06 -10.40
CA ILE A 31 -10.42 -6.19 -10.71
C ILE A 31 -10.05 -5.11 -11.73
N ALA A 32 -8.83 -4.54 -11.68
CA ALA A 32 -8.40 -3.57 -12.68
C ALA A 32 -8.39 -4.18 -14.09
N ILE A 33 -7.89 -5.40 -14.21
CA ILE A 33 -7.84 -6.12 -15.48
C ILE A 33 -9.25 -6.51 -15.97
N THR A 34 -10.12 -6.98 -15.09
CA THR A 34 -11.50 -7.38 -15.47
C THR A 34 -12.37 -6.20 -15.87
N VAL A 35 -12.22 -5.03 -15.25
CA VAL A 35 -13.03 -3.84 -15.50
C VAL A 35 -12.42 -2.94 -16.58
N GLY A 36 -11.11 -2.75 -16.57
CA GLY A 36 -10.40 -1.82 -17.44
C GLY A 36 -9.56 -2.50 -18.52
N GLY A 37 -9.58 -3.84 -18.59
CA GLY A 37 -8.71 -4.59 -19.49
C GLY A 37 -7.22 -4.53 -19.12
N PRO A 38 -6.35 -5.20 -19.91
CA PRO A 38 -4.90 -5.21 -19.69
C PRO A 38 -4.29 -3.81 -19.65
N GLY A 39 -4.85 -2.86 -20.40
CA GLY A 39 -4.37 -1.46 -20.46
C GLY A 39 -4.45 -0.71 -19.15
N ALA A 40 -5.29 -1.13 -18.18
CA ALA A 40 -5.34 -0.54 -16.86
C ALA A 40 -3.98 -0.63 -16.13
N ILE A 41 -3.18 -1.67 -16.41
CA ILE A 41 -1.85 -1.86 -15.84
C ILE A 41 -0.89 -0.77 -16.29
N PHE A 42 -0.90 -0.38 -17.57
CA PHE A 42 -0.12 0.75 -18.05
C PHE A 42 -0.42 2.03 -17.27
N TRP A 43 -1.70 2.32 -17.06
CA TRP A 43 -2.12 3.51 -16.33
C TRP A 43 -1.84 3.41 -14.82
N MET A 44 -1.75 2.20 -14.27
CA MET A 44 -1.23 1.98 -12.91
C MET A 44 0.25 2.35 -12.82
N TRP A 45 1.07 2.03 -13.83
CA TRP A 45 2.49 2.45 -13.86
C TRP A 45 2.63 3.98 -13.92
N VAL A 46 1.88 4.63 -14.80
CA VAL A 46 1.86 6.11 -14.88
C VAL A 46 1.47 6.71 -13.52
N SER A 47 0.43 6.17 -12.90
CA SER A 47 -0.02 6.62 -11.59
C SER A 47 1.00 6.33 -10.47
N ALA A 48 1.75 5.24 -10.56
CA ALA A 48 2.84 4.94 -9.63
C ALA A 48 3.94 6.01 -9.69
N VAL A 49 4.36 6.42 -10.89
CA VAL A 49 5.36 7.49 -11.08
C VAL A 49 4.88 8.82 -10.49
N VAL A 50 3.62 9.19 -10.75
CA VAL A 50 3.01 10.39 -10.13
C VAL A 50 2.93 10.24 -8.61
N GLY A 51 2.54 9.05 -8.14
CA GLY A 51 2.48 8.72 -6.72
C GLY A 51 3.84 8.81 -6.00
N MET A 52 4.94 8.48 -6.69
CA MET A 52 6.30 8.66 -6.14
C MET A 52 6.58 10.12 -5.80
N SER A 53 6.20 11.06 -6.68
CA SER A 53 6.35 12.50 -6.41
C SER A 53 5.51 12.92 -5.21
N THR A 54 4.27 12.46 -5.11
CA THR A 54 3.38 12.75 -3.98
C THR A 54 3.95 12.23 -2.68
N LYS A 55 4.42 10.97 -2.65
CA LYS A 55 5.04 10.35 -1.47
C LYS A 55 6.35 11.06 -1.06
N PHE A 56 7.13 11.56 -2.04
CA PHE A 56 8.29 12.37 -1.72
C PHE A 56 7.91 13.58 -0.84
N PHE A 57 6.88 14.32 -1.24
CA PHE A 57 6.42 15.47 -0.46
C PHE A 57 5.80 15.05 0.88
N GLU A 58 5.05 13.95 0.95
CA GLU A 58 4.53 13.44 2.22
C GLU A 58 5.65 13.13 3.21
N GLY A 59 6.72 12.44 2.77
CA GLY A 59 7.88 12.11 3.61
C GLY A 59 8.70 13.34 4.00
N ALA A 60 8.95 14.25 3.04
CA ALA A 60 9.71 15.47 3.28
C ALA A 60 8.99 16.41 4.27
N LEU A 61 7.69 16.67 4.04
CA LEU A 61 6.89 17.52 4.90
C LEU A 61 6.70 16.92 6.30
N ALA A 62 6.63 15.59 6.41
CA ALA A 62 6.52 14.91 7.70
C ALA A 62 7.75 15.17 8.59
N ILE A 63 8.94 15.30 7.99
CA ILE A 63 10.17 15.66 8.71
C ILE A 63 10.23 17.16 9.00
N MET A 64 9.86 18.02 8.04
CA MET A 64 9.89 19.47 8.21
C MET A 64 8.97 19.97 9.33
N TYR A 65 7.83 19.30 9.50
CA TYR A 65 6.77 19.71 10.43
C TYR A 65 6.52 18.69 11.54
N LYS A 66 7.61 18.02 12.00
CA LYS A 66 7.54 17.16 13.18
C LYS A 66 7.00 17.92 14.40
N GLY A 67 6.25 17.20 15.22
CA GLY A 67 5.81 17.64 16.53
C GLY A 67 6.11 16.60 17.57
N HIS A 68 5.53 16.80 18.76
CA HIS A 68 5.63 15.85 19.86
C HIS A 68 4.23 15.48 20.33
N ASP A 69 4.05 14.26 20.78
CA ASP A 69 2.81 13.84 21.42
C ASP A 69 2.74 14.29 22.89
N SER A 70 1.67 13.91 23.59
CA SER A 70 1.48 14.23 25.00
C SER A 70 2.51 13.58 25.93
N ALA A 71 3.25 12.57 25.46
CA ALA A 71 4.34 11.92 26.18
C ALA A 71 5.71 12.54 25.85
N GLY A 72 5.77 13.54 24.97
CA GLY A 72 7.01 14.17 24.51
C GLY A 72 7.76 13.35 23.44
N GLU A 73 7.15 12.31 22.88
CA GLU A 73 7.78 11.51 21.84
C GLU A 73 7.62 12.19 20.46
N PRO A 74 8.70 12.23 19.64
CA PRO A 74 8.65 12.81 18.31
C PRO A 74 7.65 12.08 17.42
N GLN A 75 6.76 12.85 16.81
CA GLN A 75 5.75 12.35 15.89
C GLN A 75 5.60 13.28 14.67
N GLY A 76 5.18 12.70 13.56
CA GLY A 76 4.78 13.45 12.38
C GLY A 76 3.41 13.00 11.90
N GLY A 77 3.07 13.45 10.72
CA GLY A 77 1.81 13.11 10.07
C GLY A 77 1.10 14.32 9.55
N THR A 78 0.07 14.09 8.75
CA THR A 78 -0.70 15.16 8.10
C THR A 78 -1.27 16.16 9.10
N MET A 79 -1.66 15.71 10.31
CA MET A 79 -2.15 16.60 11.36
C MET A 79 -1.08 17.63 11.78
N TYR A 80 0.15 17.19 11.98
CA TYR A 80 1.29 18.05 12.32
C TYR A 80 1.67 18.97 11.17
N ILE A 81 1.63 18.46 9.92
CA ILE A 81 1.87 19.28 8.72
C ILE A 81 0.86 20.43 8.65
N ILE A 82 -0.41 20.15 8.91
CA ILE A 82 -1.47 21.18 8.94
C ILE A 82 -1.21 22.20 10.06
N LEU A 83 -0.97 21.74 11.29
CA LEU A 83 -0.81 22.61 12.44
C LEU A 83 0.45 23.48 12.35
N HIS A 84 1.59 22.90 12.04
CA HIS A 84 2.87 23.61 12.03
C HIS A 84 3.15 24.29 10.69
N GLY A 85 2.62 23.75 9.57
CA GLY A 85 2.83 24.33 8.25
C GLY A 85 1.82 25.43 7.89
N LEU A 86 0.53 25.22 8.20
CA LEU A 86 -0.53 26.19 7.87
C LEU A 86 -0.93 27.06 9.05
N GLY A 87 -0.59 26.65 10.29
CA GLY A 87 -0.86 27.40 11.51
C GLY A 87 -2.18 27.02 12.21
N GLU A 88 -2.34 27.53 13.43
CA GLU A 88 -3.44 27.21 14.36
C GLU A 88 -4.86 27.43 13.78
N ARG A 89 -5.01 28.36 12.84
CA ARG A 89 -6.30 28.64 12.18
C ARG A 89 -6.84 27.41 11.46
N TRP A 90 -5.97 26.51 11.01
CA TRP A 90 -6.31 25.30 10.25
C TRP A 90 -6.50 24.07 11.14
N LYS A 91 -6.43 24.21 12.44
CA LYS A 91 -6.63 23.14 13.42
C LYS A 91 -7.90 22.29 13.21
N PRO A 92 -9.07 22.87 12.82
CA PRO A 92 -10.26 22.06 12.53
C PRO A 92 -10.03 21.03 11.42
N PHE A 93 -9.21 21.34 10.40
CA PHE A 93 -8.88 20.40 9.33
C PHE A 93 -7.95 19.28 9.81
N ALA A 94 -7.05 19.54 10.76
CA ALA A 94 -6.22 18.51 11.37
C ALA A 94 -7.09 17.51 12.15
N TYR A 95 -8.07 17.96 12.91
CA TYR A 95 -9.03 17.09 13.58
C TYR A 95 -9.92 16.33 12.60
N PHE A 96 -10.42 17.00 11.56
CA PHE A 96 -11.20 16.37 10.50
C PHE A 96 -10.40 15.23 9.85
N PHE A 97 -9.14 15.48 9.48
CA PHE A 97 -8.26 14.44 8.94
C PHE A 97 -8.07 13.28 9.92
N ALA A 98 -7.85 13.56 11.20
CA ALA A 98 -7.66 12.52 12.22
C ALA A 98 -8.88 11.60 12.33
N VAL A 99 -10.10 12.17 12.35
CA VAL A 99 -11.35 11.40 12.46
C VAL A 99 -11.62 10.60 11.19
N VAL A 100 -11.53 11.25 10.02
CA VAL A 100 -11.76 10.58 8.72
C VAL A 100 -10.67 9.54 8.46
N GLY A 101 -9.43 9.86 8.77
CA GLY A 101 -8.30 8.92 8.66
C GLY A 101 -8.49 7.68 9.54
N LEU A 102 -8.93 7.85 10.78
CA LEU A 102 -9.25 6.73 11.67
C LEU A 102 -10.32 5.80 11.07
N ILE A 103 -11.39 6.36 10.52
CA ILE A 103 -12.46 5.59 9.88
C ILE A 103 -11.95 4.93 8.59
N GLY A 104 -11.20 5.67 7.76
CA GLY A 104 -10.71 5.20 6.46
C GLY A 104 -9.64 4.12 6.54
N THR A 105 -8.89 4.06 7.66
CA THR A 105 -7.85 3.05 7.90
C THR A 105 -8.33 1.82 8.66
N LEU A 106 -9.64 1.68 8.89
CA LEU A 106 -10.20 0.45 9.46
C LEU A 106 -9.94 -0.73 8.50
N CYS A 107 -9.19 -1.71 8.96
CA CYS A 107 -8.74 -2.87 8.18
C CYS A 107 -9.83 -3.94 7.96
N VAL A 108 -11.10 -3.53 7.83
CA VAL A 108 -12.24 -4.45 7.70
C VAL A 108 -12.13 -5.29 6.43
N MET A 109 -11.78 -4.66 5.30
CA MET A 109 -11.65 -5.35 4.02
C MET A 109 -10.48 -6.34 4.04
N GLN A 110 -9.34 -5.95 4.58
CA GLN A 110 -8.14 -6.80 4.68
C GLN A 110 -8.40 -8.01 5.58
N ALA A 111 -9.05 -7.82 6.72
CA ALA A 111 -9.41 -8.90 7.62
C ALA A 111 -10.39 -9.88 6.95
N ASN A 112 -11.42 -9.37 6.28
CA ASN A 112 -12.39 -10.20 5.56
C ASN A 112 -11.74 -11.02 4.44
N GLN A 113 -10.87 -10.40 3.63
CA GLN A 113 -10.18 -11.09 2.54
C GLN A 113 -9.16 -12.10 3.06
N LEU A 114 -8.49 -11.84 4.18
CA LEU A 114 -7.62 -12.82 4.83
C LEU A 114 -8.41 -14.07 5.26
N VAL A 115 -9.54 -13.87 5.93
CA VAL A 115 -10.43 -14.97 6.30
C VAL A 115 -10.92 -15.74 5.08
N GLU A 116 -11.36 -15.04 4.03
CA GLU A 116 -11.81 -15.67 2.78
C GLU A 116 -10.70 -16.50 2.12
N SER A 117 -9.48 -15.96 2.05
CA SER A 117 -8.32 -16.67 1.47
C SER A 117 -7.98 -17.93 2.26
N VAL A 118 -7.97 -17.85 3.60
CA VAL A 118 -7.70 -19.01 4.46
C VAL A 118 -8.81 -20.05 4.31
N THR A 119 -10.07 -19.63 4.26
CA THR A 119 -11.20 -20.56 4.09
C THR A 119 -11.14 -21.26 2.75
N THR A 120 -10.90 -20.53 1.67
CA THR A 120 -10.88 -21.09 0.31
C THR A 120 -9.67 -22.01 0.07
N VAL A 121 -8.49 -21.62 0.56
CA VAL A 121 -7.23 -22.32 0.25
C VAL A 121 -6.92 -23.45 1.23
N LEU A 122 -7.27 -23.29 2.50
CA LEU A 122 -6.89 -24.26 3.54
C LEU A 122 -8.06 -25.05 4.10
N THR A 123 -9.17 -24.39 4.50
CA THR A 123 -10.23 -25.10 5.23
C THR A 123 -11.19 -25.84 4.31
N THR A 124 -11.58 -25.24 3.18
CA THR A 124 -12.47 -25.91 2.21
C THR A 124 -11.85 -27.20 1.62
N PRO A 125 -10.60 -27.21 1.15
CA PRO A 125 -9.94 -28.44 0.69
C PRO A 125 -9.75 -29.49 1.80
N ALA A 126 -9.67 -29.05 3.07
CA ALA A 126 -9.59 -29.95 4.23
C ALA A 126 -10.95 -30.49 4.66
N GLY A 127 -12.02 -30.23 3.93
CA GLY A 127 -13.39 -30.69 4.25
C GLY A 127 -14.06 -29.92 5.40
N ILE A 128 -13.51 -28.77 5.81
CA ILE A 128 -14.09 -27.93 6.87
C ILE A 128 -15.04 -26.93 6.21
N GLU A 129 -16.32 -27.02 6.56
CA GLU A 129 -17.33 -26.09 6.04
C GLU A 129 -17.09 -24.66 6.46
N ASN A 130 -17.26 -23.73 5.54
CA ASN A 130 -17.14 -22.31 5.77
C ASN A 130 -18.36 -21.77 6.53
N THR A 131 -18.41 -21.99 7.84
CA THR A 131 -19.49 -21.55 8.71
C THR A 131 -19.19 -20.16 9.31
N LEU A 132 -20.26 -19.46 9.71
CA LEU A 132 -20.14 -18.18 10.44
C LEU A 132 -19.29 -18.34 11.72
N GLY A 133 -19.44 -19.47 12.42
CA GLY A 133 -18.64 -19.78 13.60
C GLY A 133 -17.14 -19.87 13.33
N LEU A 134 -16.73 -20.51 12.22
CA LEU A 134 -15.33 -20.58 11.80
C LEU A 134 -14.79 -19.18 11.51
N ARG A 135 -15.51 -18.37 10.73
CA ARG A 135 -15.11 -16.98 10.42
C ARG A 135 -14.98 -16.13 11.69
N PHE A 136 -15.85 -16.30 12.67
CA PHE A 136 -15.82 -15.60 13.94
C PHE A 136 -14.57 -15.98 14.77
N VAL A 137 -14.27 -17.27 14.86
CA VAL A 137 -13.05 -17.75 15.55
C VAL A 137 -11.79 -17.20 14.87
N MET A 138 -11.72 -17.24 13.54
CA MET A 138 -10.59 -16.67 12.80
C MET A 138 -10.46 -15.15 13.05
N GLY A 139 -11.58 -14.43 13.07
CA GLY A 139 -11.60 -13.00 13.42
C GLY A 139 -11.05 -12.71 14.81
N ILE A 140 -11.39 -13.53 15.81
CA ILE A 140 -10.83 -13.43 17.17
C ILE A 140 -9.31 -13.67 17.15
N VAL A 141 -8.84 -14.71 16.46
CA VAL A 141 -7.40 -15.01 16.38
C VAL A 141 -6.64 -13.86 15.73
N ILE A 142 -7.14 -13.34 14.61
CA ILE A 142 -6.55 -12.18 13.92
C ILE A 142 -6.52 -10.97 14.86
N SER A 143 -7.60 -10.69 15.56
CA SER A 143 -7.70 -9.55 16.49
C SER A 143 -6.72 -9.69 17.65
N LEU A 144 -6.52 -10.88 18.20
CA LEU A 144 -5.55 -11.12 19.27
C LEU A 144 -4.11 -10.92 18.78
N VAL A 145 -3.77 -11.44 17.60
CA VAL A 145 -2.42 -11.29 17.00
C VAL A 145 -2.14 -9.83 16.70
N VAL A 146 -3.06 -9.14 16.05
CA VAL A 146 -2.93 -7.71 15.71
C VAL A 146 -2.87 -6.87 16.97
N GLY A 147 -3.75 -7.12 17.96
CA GLY A 147 -3.75 -6.44 19.25
C GLY A 147 -2.44 -6.59 20.00
N ALA A 148 -1.85 -7.80 20.00
CA ALA A 148 -0.54 -8.05 20.60
C ALA A 148 0.59 -7.27 19.92
N VAL A 149 0.52 -7.04 18.61
CA VAL A 149 1.49 -6.21 17.86
C VAL A 149 1.31 -4.74 18.18
N ILE A 150 0.08 -4.22 18.09
CA ILE A 150 -0.26 -2.80 18.26
C ILE A 150 0.01 -2.33 19.69
N SER A 151 -0.18 -3.19 20.70
CA SER A 151 0.06 -2.84 22.11
C SER A 151 1.50 -2.36 22.41
N GLY A 152 2.46 -2.69 21.55
CA GLY A 152 3.85 -2.21 21.66
C GLY A 152 4.13 -0.89 20.93
N GLY A 153 3.09 -0.22 20.42
CA GLY A 153 3.21 1.07 19.74
C GLY A 153 3.98 1.02 18.41
N ILE A 154 4.29 2.19 17.88
CA ILE A 154 4.92 2.36 16.55
C ILE A 154 6.27 1.63 16.44
N ARG A 155 7.04 1.60 17.53
CA ARG A 155 8.33 0.92 17.59
C ARG A 155 8.20 -0.59 17.36
N ARG A 156 7.22 -1.24 18.00
CA ARG A 156 6.99 -2.68 17.82
C ARG A 156 6.42 -3.00 16.46
N ILE A 157 5.47 -2.21 15.99
CA ILE A 157 4.89 -2.34 14.65
C ILE A 157 6.01 -2.27 13.60
N SER A 158 6.88 -1.26 13.66
CA SER A 158 7.93 -1.06 12.67
C SER A 158 9.02 -2.13 12.69
N VAL A 159 9.38 -2.67 13.87
CA VAL A 159 10.32 -3.79 13.97
C VAL A 159 9.75 -5.06 13.32
N ILE A 160 8.48 -5.36 13.57
CA ILE A 160 7.81 -6.52 12.99
C ILE A 160 7.65 -6.35 11.47
N SER A 161 7.20 -5.18 11.01
CA SER A 161 7.07 -4.87 9.58
C SER A 161 8.40 -4.97 8.85
N ALA A 162 9.49 -4.43 9.43
CA ALA A 162 10.82 -4.49 8.84
C ALA A 162 11.37 -5.92 8.67
N LYS A 163 10.82 -6.90 9.42
CA LYS A 163 11.18 -8.33 9.27
C LYS A 163 10.25 -9.05 8.29
N ILE A 164 8.94 -8.83 8.42
CA ILE A 164 7.94 -9.60 7.66
C ILE A 164 7.87 -9.13 6.21
N VAL A 165 7.86 -7.81 5.96
CA VAL A 165 7.65 -7.27 4.61
C VAL A 165 8.71 -7.73 3.61
N PRO A 166 10.02 -7.64 3.90
CA PRO A 166 11.04 -8.12 2.96
C PRO A 166 10.89 -9.61 2.64
N VAL A 167 10.60 -10.44 3.66
CA VAL A 167 10.40 -11.89 3.48
C VAL A 167 9.18 -12.15 2.61
N MET A 168 8.05 -11.51 2.92
CA MET A 168 6.80 -11.64 2.17
C MET A 168 6.99 -11.25 0.70
N VAL A 169 7.56 -10.06 0.45
CA VAL A 169 7.79 -9.57 -0.91
C VAL A 169 8.76 -10.47 -1.67
N THR A 170 9.84 -10.91 -1.02
CA THR A 170 10.82 -11.81 -1.65
C THR A 170 10.19 -13.17 -2.02
N CYS A 171 9.44 -13.79 -1.10
CA CYS A 171 8.74 -15.05 -1.39
C CYS A 171 7.75 -14.88 -2.54
N TYR A 172 7.00 -13.78 -2.56
CA TYR A 172 6.06 -13.47 -3.63
C TYR A 172 6.77 -13.28 -4.97
N MET A 173 7.85 -12.50 -4.99
CA MET A 173 8.68 -12.29 -6.18
C MET A 173 9.25 -13.62 -6.73
N LEU A 174 9.75 -14.48 -5.86
CA LEU A 174 10.29 -15.79 -6.26
C LEU A 174 9.19 -16.67 -6.89
N LEU A 175 8.01 -16.73 -6.26
CA LEU A 175 6.88 -17.47 -6.80
C LEU A 175 6.49 -16.98 -8.19
N VAL A 176 6.32 -15.68 -8.35
CA VAL A 176 5.94 -15.09 -9.64
C VAL A 176 7.06 -15.28 -10.66
N PHE A 177 8.32 -15.11 -10.26
CA PHE A 177 9.47 -15.32 -11.15
C PHE A 177 9.48 -16.74 -11.74
N VAL A 178 9.19 -17.77 -10.92
CA VAL A 178 9.05 -19.15 -11.42
C VAL A 178 7.94 -19.25 -12.46
N ILE A 179 6.76 -18.65 -12.20
CA ILE A 179 5.64 -18.65 -13.16
C ILE A 179 6.05 -17.99 -14.48
N LEU A 180 6.76 -16.85 -14.42
CA LEU A 180 7.22 -16.13 -15.60
C LEU A 180 8.26 -16.93 -16.38
N CYS A 181 9.20 -17.60 -15.71
CA CYS A 181 10.18 -18.46 -16.36
C CYS A 181 9.53 -19.64 -17.09
N LEU A 182 8.50 -20.25 -16.49
CA LEU A 182 7.75 -21.35 -17.10
C LEU A 182 6.88 -20.92 -18.30
N ASN A 183 6.58 -19.64 -18.43
CA ASN A 183 5.73 -19.07 -19.49
C ASN A 183 6.44 -17.91 -20.22
N PHE A 184 7.75 -18.00 -20.36
CA PHE A 184 8.55 -16.91 -20.94
C PHE A 184 8.17 -16.55 -22.38
N ASP A 185 7.71 -17.53 -23.15
CA ASP A 185 7.20 -17.39 -24.50
C ASP A 185 5.97 -16.48 -24.62
N LYS A 186 5.13 -16.42 -23.57
CA LYS A 186 3.92 -15.60 -23.55
C LYS A 186 4.18 -14.14 -23.14
N LEU A 187 5.32 -13.82 -22.52
CA LEU A 187 5.60 -12.48 -21.99
C LEU A 187 5.55 -11.37 -23.02
N PRO A 188 6.12 -11.52 -24.25
CA PRO A 188 6.00 -10.47 -25.26
C PRO A 188 4.56 -10.17 -25.65
N GLY A 189 3.71 -11.21 -25.72
CA GLY A 189 2.28 -11.06 -26.01
C GLY A 189 1.54 -10.31 -24.90
N VAL A 190 1.84 -10.63 -23.65
CA VAL A 190 1.26 -9.92 -22.49
C VAL A 190 1.66 -8.46 -22.49
N LEU A 191 2.93 -8.12 -22.70
CA LEU A 191 3.37 -6.74 -22.81
C LEU A 191 2.67 -6.01 -23.95
N ALA A 192 2.62 -6.62 -25.14
CA ALA A 192 1.92 -6.04 -26.28
C ALA A 192 0.44 -5.77 -25.98
N SER A 193 -0.25 -6.71 -25.30
CA SER A 193 -1.67 -6.54 -24.92
C SER A 193 -1.88 -5.37 -23.95
N ILE A 194 -0.96 -5.16 -23.00
CA ILE A 194 -1.02 -4.02 -22.06
C ILE A 194 -0.95 -2.70 -22.82
N PHE A 195 0.04 -2.55 -23.72
CA PHE A 195 0.20 -1.30 -24.49
C PHE A 195 -0.92 -1.09 -25.50
N GLN A 196 -1.31 -2.12 -26.24
CA GLN A 196 -2.39 -2.03 -27.21
C GLN A 196 -3.71 -1.67 -26.55
N SER A 197 -4.06 -2.32 -25.43
CA SER A 197 -5.28 -2.05 -24.68
C SER A 197 -5.28 -0.67 -24.02
N ALA A 198 -4.11 -0.16 -23.59
CA ALA A 198 -4.02 1.16 -22.97
C ALA A 198 -4.37 2.31 -23.91
N PHE A 199 -4.14 2.13 -25.23
CA PHE A 199 -4.33 3.14 -26.27
C PHE A 199 -5.30 2.70 -27.37
N SER A 200 -6.13 1.68 -27.11
CA SER A 200 -7.12 1.20 -28.07
C SER A 200 -8.16 2.28 -28.40
N LEU A 201 -8.21 2.67 -29.66
CA LEU A 201 -9.17 3.63 -30.20
C LEU A 201 -10.52 2.99 -30.57
N GLU A 202 -10.63 1.66 -30.53
CA GLU A 202 -11.87 0.96 -30.89
C GLU A 202 -13.07 1.35 -30.02
N ALA A 203 -12.82 1.65 -28.74
CA ALA A 203 -13.82 2.18 -27.82
C ALA A 203 -13.89 3.72 -27.80
N GLY A 204 -13.15 4.39 -28.69
CA GLY A 204 -13.05 5.85 -28.72
C GLY A 204 -12.30 6.45 -27.52
N ILE A 205 -12.32 7.80 -27.43
CA ILE A 205 -11.67 8.53 -26.33
C ILE A 205 -12.23 8.11 -24.97
N GLY A 206 -13.52 7.77 -24.89
CA GLY A 206 -14.18 7.29 -23.68
C GLY A 206 -13.60 5.98 -23.15
N GLY A 207 -13.18 5.07 -24.02
CA GLY A 207 -12.52 3.83 -23.65
C GLY A 207 -11.14 4.06 -23.02
N ILE A 208 -10.31 4.91 -23.64
CA ILE A 208 -9.00 5.28 -23.10
C ILE A 208 -9.14 5.95 -21.74
N LEU A 209 -10.06 6.92 -21.61
CA LEU A 209 -10.30 7.61 -20.35
C LEU A 209 -10.85 6.67 -19.28
N GLY A 210 -11.71 5.73 -19.62
CA GLY A 210 -12.25 4.71 -18.70
C GLY A 210 -11.15 3.78 -18.19
N THR A 211 -10.28 3.29 -19.07
CA THR A 211 -9.13 2.46 -18.73
C THR A 211 -8.13 3.24 -17.87
N ALA A 212 -7.81 4.49 -18.23
CA ALA A 212 -6.92 5.35 -17.47
C ALA A 212 -7.48 5.65 -16.07
N LEU A 213 -8.77 5.97 -15.98
CA LEU A 213 -9.42 6.23 -14.69
C LEU A 213 -9.45 4.99 -13.80
N THR A 214 -9.70 3.81 -14.39
CA THR A 214 -9.67 2.54 -13.65
C THR A 214 -8.27 2.24 -13.12
N GLY A 215 -7.24 2.36 -13.97
CA GLY A 215 -5.84 2.17 -13.56
C GLY A 215 -5.40 3.16 -12.48
N ALA A 216 -5.69 4.46 -12.67
CA ALA A 216 -5.35 5.49 -11.70
C ALA A 216 -6.04 5.31 -10.35
N ARG A 217 -7.35 5.01 -10.34
CA ARG A 217 -8.10 4.73 -9.11
C ARG A 217 -7.52 3.53 -8.36
N ARG A 218 -7.15 2.47 -9.06
CA ARG A 218 -6.57 1.27 -8.44
C ARG A 218 -5.18 1.54 -7.88
N ALA A 219 -4.32 2.24 -8.63
CA ALA A 219 -3.01 2.62 -8.13
C ALA A 219 -3.10 3.54 -6.90
N ALA A 220 -3.96 4.55 -6.91
CA ALA A 220 -4.16 5.44 -5.78
C ALA A 220 -4.68 4.70 -4.52
N TYR A 221 -5.58 3.73 -4.71
CA TYR A 221 -6.07 2.87 -3.63
C TYR A 221 -4.97 1.97 -3.08
N VAL A 222 -4.10 1.45 -3.94
CA VAL A 222 -3.03 0.51 -3.57
C VAL A 222 -1.88 1.24 -2.89
N ASN A 223 -1.34 2.30 -3.48
CA ASN A 223 -0.14 2.97 -2.97
C ASN A 223 -0.42 4.09 -1.96
N GLU A 224 -1.69 4.43 -1.74
CA GLU A 224 -2.13 5.47 -0.80
C GLU A 224 -1.41 6.83 -0.97
N ALA A 225 -0.88 7.13 -2.15
CA ALA A 225 -0.24 8.41 -2.42
C ALA A 225 -1.28 9.54 -2.39
N GLY A 226 -1.05 10.56 -1.56
CA GLY A 226 -1.99 11.66 -1.34
C GLY A 226 -2.99 11.42 -0.21
N VAL A 227 -3.04 10.22 0.38
CA VAL A 227 -3.89 9.93 1.56
C VAL A 227 -3.29 10.52 2.84
N GLY A 228 -1.96 10.63 2.91
CA GLY A 228 -1.26 11.21 4.06
C GLY A 228 -0.92 10.21 5.18
N THR A 229 -1.25 8.94 5.03
CA THR A 229 -0.97 7.88 6.02
C THR A 229 0.54 7.64 6.17
N ALA A 230 1.30 7.63 5.07
CA ALA A 230 2.74 7.44 5.10
C ALA A 230 3.49 8.52 5.88
N SER A 231 2.97 9.75 5.92
CA SER A 231 3.58 10.84 6.66
C SER A 231 3.68 10.56 8.17
N MET A 232 2.80 9.73 8.73
CA MET A 232 2.86 9.32 10.13
C MET A 232 4.07 8.42 10.41
N MET A 233 4.33 7.45 9.53
CA MET A 233 5.47 6.53 9.67
C MET A 233 6.80 7.25 9.43
N HIS A 234 6.88 8.05 8.34
CA HIS A 234 8.07 8.80 8.00
C HIS A 234 8.38 9.92 9.01
N GLY A 235 7.35 10.56 9.58
CA GLY A 235 7.52 11.55 10.62
C GLY A 235 8.08 11.01 11.94
N ALA A 236 7.88 9.73 12.23
CA ALA A 236 8.47 9.06 13.38
C ALA A 236 9.92 8.60 13.14
N SER A 237 10.49 8.78 11.94
CA SER A 237 11.86 8.36 11.63
C SER A 237 12.90 9.25 12.33
N ARG A 238 14.09 8.66 12.62
CA ARG A 238 15.24 9.37 13.21
C ARG A 238 16.00 10.24 12.22
N ASN A 239 15.44 10.48 11.06
CA ASN A 239 16.06 11.30 10.02
C ASN A 239 15.64 12.75 10.17
N ASP A 240 16.60 13.68 10.18
CA ASP A 240 16.32 15.13 10.25
C ASP A 240 16.41 15.81 8.88
N ASN A 241 16.78 15.07 7.85
CA ASN A 241 16.89 15.62 6.50
C ASN A 241 15.60 15.30 5.70
N PRO A 242 14.76 16.32 5.41
CA PRO A 242 13.49 16.13 4.69
C PRO A 242 13.69 15.51 3.31
N ILE A 243 14.73 15.91 2.58
CA ILE A 243 14.99 15.41 1.23
C ILE A 243 15.30 13.91 1.27
N ARG A 244 16.16 13.48 2.20
CA ARG A 244 16.52 12.06 2.35
C ARG A 244 15.31 11.21 2.71
N GLU A 245 14.45 11.69 3.61
CA GLU A 245 13.25 10.94 3.99
C GLU A 245 12.21 10.94 2.87
N GLY A 246 12.07 12.05 2.14
CA GLY A 246 11.24 12.11 0.93
C GLY A 246 11.71 11.12 -0.14
N LEU A 247 13.02 11.00 -0.39
CA LEU A 247 13.60 10.00 -1.31
C LEU A 247 13.33 8.56 -0.84
N VAL A 248 13.34 8.30 0.45
CA VAL A 248 12.96 6.99 1.00
C VAL A 248 11.47 6.73 0.79
N ALA A 249 10.62 7.71 1.09
CA ALA A 249 9.16 7.56 0.97
C ALA A 249 8.71 7.29 -0.48
N MET A 250 9.36 7.93 -1.46
CA MET A 250 9.01 7.73 -2.88
C MET A 250 9.27 6.32 -3.40
N ILE A 251 10.09 5.51 -2.71
CA ILE A 251 10.32 4.11 -3.06
C ILE A 251 9.04 3.26 -2.84
N GLY A 252 8.17 3.66 -1.91
CA GLY A 252 6.92 2.95 -1.61
C GLY A 252 6.09 2.65 -2.86
N PRO A 253 5.59 3.65 -3.61
CA PRO A 253 4.81 3.42 -4.83
C PRO A 253 5.56 2.65 -5.92
N ALA A 254 6.90 2.79 -6.01
CA ALA A 254 7.70 2.04 -6.97
C ALA A 254 7.68 0.53 -6.67
N ILE A 255 7.80 0.15 -5.40
CA ILE A 255 7.72 -1.25 -4.97
C ILE A 255 6.29 -1.75 -5.08
N ASP A 256 5.33 -1.01 -4.57
CA ASP A 256 3.95 -1.40 -4.42
C ASP A 256 3.23 -1.48 -5.79
N SER A 257 2.94 -0.32 -6.39
CA SER A 257 2.21 -0.26 -7.66
C SER A 257 3.10 -0.56 -8.87
N GLY A 258 4.39 -0.18 -8.82
CA GLY A 258 5.32 -0.44 -9.90
C GLY A 258 5.72 -1.91 -9.99
N LEU A 259 6.22 -2.49 -8.92
CA LEU A 259 6.77 -3.85 -8.91
C LEU A 259 5.69 -4.90 -8.58
N VAL A 260 5.09 -4.84 -7.39
CA VAL A 260 4.20 -5.91 -6.89
C VAL A 260 2.95 -6.04 -7.74
N CYS A 261 2.29 -4.93 -8.13
CA CYS A 261 1.13 -5.01 -9.00
C CYS A 261 1.46 -5.50 -10.41
N THR A 262 2.63 -5.15 -10.93
CA THR A 262 3.11 -5.69 -12.22
C THR A 262 3.32 -7.20 -12.14
N LEU A 263 4.01 -7.66 -11.11
CA LEU A 263 4.23 -9.08 -10.88
C LEU A 263 2.91 -9.85 -10.71
N THR A 264 1.89 -9.22 -10.14
CA THR A 264 0.54 -9.82 -10.04
C THR A 264 -0.17 -9.86 -11.40
N ALA A 265 -0.04 -8.80 -12.19
CA ALA A 265 -0.72 -8.67 -13.47
C ALA A 265 -0.27 -9.71 -14.49
N PHE A 266 1.04 -10.01 -14.54
CA PHE A 266 1.58 -10.94 -15.52
C PHE A 266 1.00 -12.35 -15.41
N PRO A 267 1.01 -13.04 -14.24
CA PRO A 267 0.36 -14.34 -14.11
C PRO A 267 -1.11 -14.34 -14.48
N ILE A 268 -1.85 -13.27 -14.12
CA ILE A 268 -3.28 -13.16 -14.44
C ILE A 268 -3.50 -13.04 -15.95
N LEU A 269 -2.63 -12.32 -16.66
CA LEU A 269 -2.74 -12.14 -18.11
C LEU A 269 -2.17 -13.32 -18.90
N ILE A 270 -1.34 -14.17 -18.29
CA ILE A 270 -0.82 -15.41 -18.88
C ILE A 270 -1.84 -16.55 -18.80
N ALA A 271 -2.64 -16.61 -17.73
CA ALA A 271 -3.62 -17.65 -17.46
C ALA A 271 -4.78 -17.62 -18.48
#